data_219b7aa461b73499ef0865887c72f6bd
#
_entry.id   219b7aa461b73499ef0865887c72f6bd
#
_cell.length_a   1.000
_cell.length_b   1.000
_cell.length_c   1.000
_cell.angle_alpha   90.00
_cell.angle_beta   90.00
_cell.angle_gamma   90.00
#
_symmetry.space_group_name_H-M   'P 1'
#
loop_
_entity.id
_entity.type
_entity.pdbx_description
1 polymer ?
#
loop_
_entity_poly.entity_id
_entity_poly.type
_entity_poly.pdbx_seq_one_letter_code
_entity_poly.pdbx_strand_id
1 'polypeptide(L)'
;MRLKELCQLKGVSGDEKEVHDFLYKEYEKRNLSIIKDRLGSVFGLKKGNDSSYKIMISSNIDESGGMISDIREDGLMEFLTIGLYEKSLFEQRIVKVLNRRHEKYTGFTIKNEKELLLDAGYGSKEEVLEAGIQIGDMFVLDIPTLCLPNEEILSKNLSNRAGLEAGLTVLDKLEENKEMLPFDVVIGGISHSVTGQRGAITATTAVKPDIAIVIDAAYVKNPKDNTVYIRSFDKSMLPNQMLKQEFYEVAQKKGYIPEGHVQLEATDGSFIHKSLEGTPTVVLVLPLKHKQALVNSLKIKDINNLSDVIIEFMKNLTAEKIEKFGFKG
;
A
#
# COMPACT_ATOMS: atom_id res chain seq x y z
N MET A 1 -4.83 8.89 -15.51
CA MET A 1 -3.85 8.98 -14.41
C MET A 1 -3.92 7.68 -13.63
N ARG A 2 -2.82 6.94 -13.58
CA ARG A 2 -2.70 5.58 -13.01
C ARG A 2 -3.13 5.51 -11.52
N LEU A 3 -2.76 6.49 -10.68
CA LEU A 3 -3.18 6.54 -9.29
C LEU A 3 -4.73 6.58 -9.15
N LYS A 4 -5.43 7.30 -10.04
CA LYS A 4 -6.90 7.33 -10.02
C LYS A 4 -7.48 5.94 -10.29
N GLU A 5 -6.91 5.20 -11.23
CA GLU A 5 -7.30 3.82 -11.53
C GLU A 5 -7.02 2.91 -10.33
N LEU A 6 -5.79 2.94 -9.79
CA LEU A 6 -5.40 2.17 -8.60
C LEU A 6 -6.37 2.39 -7.41
N CYS A 7 -6.77 3.63 -7.15
CA CYS A 7 -7.69 3.95 -6.06
C CYS A 7 -9.11 3.42 -6.27
N GLN A 8 -9.52 3.11 -7.50
CA GLN A 8 -10.84 2.55 -7.81
C GLN A 8 -10.86 1.02 -7.81
N LEU A 9 -9.69 0.38 -7.88
CA LEU A 9 -9.58 -1.08 -7.75
C LEU A 9 -9.97 -1.51 -6.33
N LYS A 10 -10.60 -2.66 -6.23
CA LYS A 10 -11.03 -3.26 -4.99
C LYS A 10 -9.97 -4.24 -4.50
N GLY A 11 -9.77 -4.28 -3.21
CA GLY A 11 -8.75 -5.13 -2.63
C GLY A 11 -8.84 -5.16 -1.12
N VAL A 12 -9.95 -5.70 -0.58
CA VAL A 12 -10.02 -6.00 0.86
C VAL A 12 -8.97 -7.06 1.18
N SER A 13 -8.37 -6.97 2.35
CA SER A 13 -7.40 -7.95 2.82
C SER A 13 -7.95 -9.37 2.70
N GLY A 14 -7.30 -10.21 1.90
CA GLY A 14 -7.74 -11.56 1.56
C GLY A 14 -8.48 -11.68 0.21
N ASP A 15 -8.84 -10.57 -0.43
CA ASP A 15 -9.36 -10.51 -1.80
C ASP A 15 -8.77 -9.29 -2.55
N GLU A 16 -7.45 -9.30 -2.74
CA GLU A 16 -6.69 -8.24 -3.38
C GLU A 16 -6.52 -8.45 -4.90
N LYS A 17 -7.28 -9.36 -5.48
CA LYS A 17 -7.09 -9.82 -6.87
C LYS A 17 -7.03 -8.70 -7.90
N GLU A 18 -7.92 -7.69 -7.84
CA GLU A 18 -7.93 -6.60 -8.83
C GLU A 18 -6.62 -5.81 -8.81
N VAL A 19 -6.08 -5.51 -7.62
CA VAL A 19 -4.82 -4.77 -7.47
C VAL A 19 -3.62 -5.62 -7.85
N HIS A 20 -3.62 -6.89 -7.45
CA HIS A 20 -2.61 -7.86 -7.85
C HIS A 20 -2.52 -7.97 -9.38
N ASP A 21 -3.66 -8.17 -10.06
CA ASP A 21 -3.72 -8.33 -11.52
C ASP A 21 -3.31 -7.03 -12.25
N PHE A 22 -3.63 -5.87 -11.68
CA PHE A 22 -3.19 -4.58 -12.20
C PHE A 22 -1.66 -4.47 -12.16
N LEU A 23 -1.05 -4.70 -11.01
CA LEU A 23 0.39 -4.65 -10.84
C LEU A 23 1.10 -5.69 -11.73
N TYR A 24 0.57 -6.90 -11.78
CA TYR A 24 1.07 -7.95 -12.64
C TYR A 24 1.18 -7.48 -14.10
N LYS A 25 0.09 -6.91 -14.64
CA LYS A 25 0.05 -6.34 -16.00
C LYS A 25 1.03 -5.19 -16.19
N GLU A 26 1.19 -4.32 -15.18
CA GLU A 26 2.16 -3.22 -15.25
C GLU A 26 3.60 -3.73 -15.32
N TYR A 27 3.92 -4.83 -14.65
CA TYR A 27 5.24 -5.45 -14.71
C TYR A 27 5.46 -6.23 -16.02
N GLU A 28 4.44 -6.94 -16.53
CA GLU A 28 4.51 -7.61 -17.84
C GLU A 28 4.75 -6.61 -18.99
N LYS A 29 4.07 -5.46 -19.00
CA LYS A 29 4.28 -4.38 -19.99
C LYS A 29 5.73 -3.89 -20.04
N ARG A 30 6.45 -3.99 -18.92
CA ARG A 30 7.86 -3.59 -18.78
C ARG A 30 8.84 -4.75 -18.94
N ASN A 31 8.35 -5.93 -19.33
CA ASN A 31 9.15 -7.15 -19.45
C ASN A 31 9.94 -7.51 -18.19
N LEU A 32 9.39 -7.20 -17.00
CA LEU A 32 10.00 -7.55 -15.72
C LEU A 32 9.71 -9.00 -15.35
N SER A 33 10.68 -9.66 -14.73
CA SER A 33 10.44 -10.96 -14.10
C SER A 33 9.53 -10.79 -12.88
N ILE A 34 8.57 -11.69 -12.70
CA ILE A 34 7.59 -11.60 -11.61
C ILE A 34 7.99 -12.47 -10.43
N ILE A 35 8.01 -11.88 -9.24
CA ILE A 35 8.14 -12.59 -7.97
C ILE A 35 6.80 -12.51 -7.23
N LYS A 36 6.33 -13.65 -6.70
CA LYS A 36 5.08 -13.75 -5.93
C LYS A 36 5.31 -14.58 -4.67
N ASP A 37 4.58 -14.27 -3.63
CA ASP A 37 4.40 -15.20 -2.52
C ASP A 37 3.07 -15.96 -2.64
N ARG A 38 2.74 -16.76 -1.64
CA ARG A 38 1.50 -17.56 -1.60
C ARG A 38 0.32 -16.86 -0.91
N LEU A 39 0.54 -15.63 -0.43
CA LEU A 39 -0.50 -14.80 0.18
C LEU A 39 -1.04 -13.72 -0.76
N GLY A 40 -0.48 -13.58 -1.98
CA GLY A 40 -0.96 -12.63 -2.98
C GLY A 40 -0.08 -11.40 -3.18
N SER A 41 1.07 -11.30 -2.51
CA SER A 41 2.04 -10.24 -2.80
C SER A 41 2.65 -10.44 -4.20
N VAL A 42 2.89 -9.33 -4.91
CA VAL A 42 3.40 -9.35 -6.28
C VAL A 42 4.45 -8.26 -6.51
N PHE A 43 5.55 -8.64 -7.14
CA PHE A 43 6.69 -7.77 -7.41
C PHE A 43 7.20 -7.95 -8.83
N GLY A 44 7.64 -6.83 -9.44
CA GLY A 44 8.44 -6.83 -10.66
C GLY A 44 9.93 -6.75 -10.30
N LEU A 45 10.72 -7.63 -10.88
CA LEU A 45 12.17 -7.66 -10.75
C LEU A 45 12.82 -7.01 -11.99
N LYS A 46 13.47 -5.86 -11.78
CA LYS A 46 14.37 -5.23 -12.75
C LYS A 46 15.80 -5.67 -12.46
N LYS A 47 16.39 -6.41 -13.39
CA LYS A 47 17.78 -6.86 -13.28
C LYS A 47 18.76 -5.69 -13.36
N GLY A 48 19.77 -5.74 -12.50
CA GLY A 48 20.93 -4.87 -12.55
C GLY A 48 22.08 -5.46 -13.38
N ASN A 49 23.19 -4.75 -13.42
CA ASN A 49 24.42 -5.24 -14.06
C ASN A 49 25.08 -6.38 -13.26
N ASP A 50 24.88 -6.37 -11.93
CA ASP A 50 25.32 -7.40 -11.00
C ASP A 50 24.13 -7.78 -10.10
N SER A 51 23.77 -9.05 -10.07
CA SER A 51 22.65 -9.55 -9.26
C SER A 51 23.09 -10.07 -7.88
N SER A 52 24.28 -9.67 -7.39
CA SER A 52 24.78 -10.04 -6.07
C SER A 52 23.96 -9.46 -4.93
N TYR A 53 23.34 -8.29 -5.14
CA TYR A 53 22.50 -7.61 -4.16
C TYR A 53 21.10 -7.32 -4.71
N LYS A 54 20.15 -7.22 -3.81
CA LYS A 54 18.74 -7.03 -4.14
C LYS A 54 18.10 -5.97 -3.24
N ILE A 55 17.58 -4.91 -3.85
CA ILE A 55 16.89 -3.81 -3.16
C ILE A 55 15.40 -3.97 -3.36
N MET A 56 14.65 -4.14 -2.28
CA MET A 56 13.19 -4.23 -2.30
C MET A 56 12.57 -2.86 -2.04
N ILE A 57 11.66 -2.44 -2.90
CA ILE A 57 10.80 -1.27 -2.72
C ILE A 57 9.35 -1.78 -2.65
N SER A 58 8.68 -1.57 -1.54
CA SER A 58 7.36 -2.15 -1.31
C SER A 58 6.35 -1.16 -0.75
N SER A 59 5.08 -1.41 -1.03
CA SER A 59 3.93 -0.80 -0.40
C SER A 59 2.83 -1.85 -0.27
N ASN A 60 1.76 -1.58 0.50
CA ASN A 60 0.68 -2.54 0.66
C ASN A 60 -0.35 -2.45 -0.49
N ILE A 61 -0.94 -3.61 -0.86
CA ILE A 61 -1.97 -3.70 -1.92
C ILE A 61 -3.40 -3.76 -1.38
N ASP A 62 -3.58 -4.12 -0.13
CA ASP A 62 -4.89 -4.30 0.47
C ASP A 62 -5.49 -2.99 0.99
N GLU A 63 -6.78 -2.98 1.22
CA GLU A 63 -7.53 -1.88 1.81
C GLU A 63 -8.48 -2.37 2.90
N SER A 64 -8.89 -1.47 3.79
CA SER A 64 -9.93 -1.73 4.76
C SER A 64 -11.29 -1.82 4.09
N GLY A 65 -12.16 -2.71 4.60
CA GLY A 65 -13.51 -2.92 4.09
C GLY A 65 -14.40 -3.59 5.12
N GLY A 66 -15.38 -4.33 4.65
CA GLY A 66 -16.22 -5.18 5.50
C GLY A 66 -16.41 -6.57 4.92
N MET A 67 -16.88 -7.47 5.76
CA MET A 67 -17.22 -8.85 5.41
C MET A 67 -18.60 -9.20 5.97
N ILE A 68 -19.46 -9.75 5.15
CA ILE A 68 -20.80 -10.22 5.55
C ILE A 68 -20.64 -11.35 6.57
N SER A 69 -21.20 -11.17 7.75
CA SER A 69 -21.13 -12.14 8.85
C SER A 69 -22.44 -12.91 9.06
N ASP A 70 -23.58 -12.35 8.67
CA ASP A 70 -24.88 -13.01 8.67
C ASP A 70 -25.84 -12.38 7.67
N ILE A 71 -26.88 -13.14 7.25
CA ILE A 71 -27.95 -12.69 6.35
C ILE A 71 -29.27 -12.94 7.06
N ARG A 72 -30.03 -11.87 7.32
CA ARG A 72 -31.31 -11.90 8.03
C ARG A 72 -32.45 -12.31 7.12
N GLU A 73 -33.55 -12.76 7.70
CA GLU A 73 -34.76 -13.19 6.96
C GLU A 73 -35.40 -12.05 6.14
N ASP A 74 -35.17 -10.78 6.54
CA ASP A 74 -35.62 -9.59 5.83
C ASP A 74 -34.67 -9.12 4.70
N GLY A 75 -33.63 -9.88 4.39
CA GLY A 75 -32.65 -9.56 3.37
C GLY A 75 -31.52 -8.59 3.80
N LEU A 76 -31.62 -8.03 4.99
CA LEU A 76 -30.55 -7.21 5.55
C LEU A 76 -29.36 -8.08 5.99
N MET A 77 -28.14 -7.55 5.87
CA MET A 77 -26.93 -8.30 6.16
C MET A 77 -26.16 -7.67 7.32
N GLU A 78 -25.73 -8.50 8.25
CA GLU A 78 -24.77 -8.13 9.27
C GLU A 78 -23.34 -8.19 8.70
N PHE A 79 -22.45 -7.36 9.22
CA PHE A 79 -21.08 -7.36 8.78
C PHE A 79 -20.07 -7.04 9.88
N LEU A 80 -18.84 -7.50 9.68
CA LEU A 80 -17.65 -7.15 10.43
C LEU A 80 -16.77 -6.22 9.61
N THR A 81 -16.03 -5.34 10.28
CA THR A 81 -15.01 -4.52 9.62
C THR A 81 -13.70 -5.30 9.45
N ILE A 82 -13.07 -5.16 8.30
CA ILE A 82 -11.74 -5.65 8.00
C ILE A 82 -10.79 -4.47 7.95
N GLY A 83 -9.69 -4.52 8.71
CA GLY A 83 -8.69 -3.46 8.77
C GLY A 83 -8.94 -2.46 9.90
N LEU A 84 -8.49 -1.23 9.69
CA LEU A 84 -8.35 -0.23 10.75
C LEU A 84 -9.57 0.69 10.95
N TYR A 85 -10.62 0.55 10.15
CA TYR A 85 -11.78 1.42 10.25
C TYR A 85 -12.73 0.98 11.38
N GLU A 86 -13.12 1.93 12.21
CA GLU A 86 -14.22 1.71 13.14
C GLU A 86 -15.53 1.49 12.37
N LYS A 87 -16.38 0.58 12.86
CA LYS A 87 -17.65 0.23 12.22
C LYS A 87 -18.56 1.45 11.99
N SER A 88 -18.52 2.42 12.89
CA SER A 88 -19.27 3.68 12.81
C SER A 88 -18.99 4.51 11.55
N LEU A 89 -17.78 4.40 10.99
CA LEU A 89 -17.41 5.11 9.77
C LEU A 89 -18.15 4.61 8.51
N PHE A 90 -18.70 3.41 8.58
CA PHE A 90 -19.52 2.85 7.51
C PHE A 90 -20.98 3.31 7.54
N GLU A 91 -21.41 4.09 8.53
CA GLU A 91 -22.80 4.57 8.61
C GLU A 91 -23.16 5.43 7.39
N GLN A 92 -24.28 5.09 6.71
CA GLN A 92 -24.81 5.77 5.52
C GLN A 92 -23.81 5.87 4.36
N ARG A 93 -23.21 4.74 3.98
CA ARG A 93 -22.25 4.67 2.88
C ARG A 93 -22.72 3.76 1.76
N ILE A 94 -22.44 4.19 0.54
CA ILE A 94 -22.56 3.31 -0.62
C ILE A 94 -21.33 2.39 -0.64
N VAL A 95 -21.56 1.11 -0.85
CA VAL A 95 -20.52 0.09 -0.89
C VAL A 95 -20.65 -0.77 -2.14
N LYS A 96 -19.55 -1.41 -2.53
CA LYS A 96 -19.54 -2.47 -3.53
C LYS A 96 -19.25 -3.80 -2.86
N VAL A 97 -20.23 -4.69 -2.89
CA VAL A 97 -20.08 -6.08 -2.46
C VAL A 97 -19.49 -6.88 -3.59
N LEU A 98 -18.53 -7.74 -3.28
CA LEU A 98 -17.95 -8.71 -4.21
C LEU A 98 -18.30 -10.11 -3.72
N ASN A 99 -18.96 -10.88 -4.57
CA ASN A 99 -19.19 -12.29 -4.27
C ASN A 99 -17.99 -13.14 -4.73
N ARG A 100 -18.00 -14.42 -4.41
CA ARG A 100 -16.93 -15.39 -4.78
C ARG A 100 -16.69 -15.52 -6.28
N ARG A 101 -17.63 -15.09 -7.13
CA ARG A 101 -17.50 -15.07 -8.60
C ARG A 101 -16.92 -13.73 -9.10
N HIS A 102 -16.55 -12.82 -8.18
CA HIS A 102 -16.14 -11.43 -8.46
C HIS A 102 -17.23 -10.60 -9.17
N GLU A 103 -18.50 -11.01 -9.04
CA GLU A 103 -19.65 -10.19 -9.43
C GLU A 103 -19.83 -9.06 -8.42
N LYS A 104 -20.25 -7.91 -8.91
CA LYS A 104 -20.28 -6.66 -8.13
C LYS A 104 -21.72 -6.22 -7.92
N TYR A 105 -22.09 -6.06 -6.66
CA TYR A 105 -23.39 -5.54 -6.25
C TYR A 105 -23.22 -4.20 -5.54
N THR A 106 -24.14 -3.30 -5.75
CA THR A 106 -24.19 -2.05 -4.98
C THR A 106 -25.03 -2.29 -3.74
N GLY A 107 -24.49 -1.91 -2.59
CA GLY A 107 -25.20 -1.90 -1.33
C GLY A 107 -25.11 -0.55 -0.65
N PHE A 108 -25.91 -0.37 0.36
CA PHE A 108 -25.95 0.80 1.19
C PHE A 108 -25.95 0.38 2.68
N THR A 109 -25.08 0.99 3.47
CA THR A 109 -25.05 0.69 4.90
C THR A 109 -26.02 1.60 5.64
N ILE A 110 -26.93 0.99 6.38
CA ILE A 110 -27.98 1.67 7.13
C ILE A 110 -27.79 1.46 8.63
N LYS A 111 -28.27 2.40 9.41
CA LYS A 111 -28.36 2.27 10.85
C LYS A 111 -29.80 1.98 11.24
N ASN A 112 -30.02 0.80 11.77
CA ASN A 112 -31.30 0.41 12.33
C ASN A 112 -31.16 0.35 13.85
N GLU A 113 -31.80 1.30 14.55
CA GLU A 113 -31.66 1.51 16.00
C GLU A 113 -30.19 1.60 16.45
N LYS A 114 -29.61 0.52 16.96
CA LYS A 114 -28.22 0.44 17.45
C LYS A 114 -27.29 -0.34 16.54
N GLU A 115 -27.85 -0.96 15.48
CA GLU A 115 -27.09 -1.85 14.60
C GLU A 115 -26.80 -1.17 13.27
N LEU A 116 -25.63 -1.46 12.74
CA LEU A 116 -25.25 -1.05 11.40
C LEU A 116 -25.30 -2.28 10.50
N LEU A 117 -26.15 -2.22 9.48
CA LEU A 117 -26.48 -3.29 8.57
C LEU A 117 -26.16 -2.88 7.12
N LEU A 118 -25.99 -3.85 6.26
CA LEU A 118 -25.83 -3.68 4.82
C LEU A 118 -27.14 -4.08 4.12
N ASP A 119 -27.66 -3.17 3.32
CA ASP A 119 -28.82 -3.36 2.46
C ASP A 119 -28.33 -3.36 0.98
N ALA A 120 -28.66 -4.41 0.25
CA ALA A 120 -28.39 -4.52 -1.19
C ALA A 120 -29.68 -4.53 -2.03
N GLY A 121 -30.83 -4.19 -1.42
CA GLY A 121 -32.12 -4.02 -2.08
C GLY A 121 -32.91 -5.33 -2.23
N TYR A 122 -32.56 -6.38 -1.50
CA TYR A 122 -33.27 -7.67 -1.50
C TYR A 122 -34.26 -7.72 -0.32
N GLY A 123 -35.43 -8.33 -0.54
CA GLY A 123 -36.52 -8.39 0.44
C GLY A 123 -36.48 -9.65 1.33
N SER A 124 -35.63 -10.62 1.03
CA SER A 124 -35.50 -11.82 1.84
C SER A 124 -34.09 -12.43 1.74
N LYS A 125 -33.79 -13.33 2.67
CA LYS A 125 -32.56 -14.11 2.69
C LYS A 125 -32.41 -14.96 1.43
N GLU A 126 -33.48 -15.56 0.95
CA GLU A 126 -33.50 -16.37 -0.25
C GLU A 126 -33.08 -15.54 -1.47
N GLU A 127 -33.61 -14.33 -1.64
CA GLU A 127 -33.26 -13.44 -2.74
C GLU A 127 -31.77 -13.04 -2.71
N VAL A 128 -31.21 -12.77 -1.52
CA VAL A 128 -29.77 -12.48 -1.35
C VAL A 128 -28.93 -13.66 -1.80
N LEU A 129 -29.31 -14.88 -1.37
CA LEU A 129 -28.59 -16.11 -1.72
C LEU A 129 -28.72 -16.45 -3.21
N GLU A 130 -29.90 -16.25 -3.82
CA GLU A 130 -30.12 -16.43 -5.26
C GLU A 130 -29.30 -15.46 -6.09
N ALA A 131 -29.11 -14.24 -5.63
CA ALA A 131 -28.19 -13.27 -6.23
C ALA A 131 -26.71 -13.69 -6.11
N GLY A 132 -26.40 -14.73 -5.35
CA GLY A 132 -25.05 -15.26 -5.16
C GLY A 132 -24.23 -14.57 -4.08
N ILE A 133 -24.86 -13.73 -3.26
CA ILE A 133 -24.23 -13.09 -2.09
C ILE A 133 -24.31 -14.06 -0.91
N GLN A 134 -23.19 -14.23 -0.18
CA GLN A 134 -23.07 -15.23 0.90
C GLN A 134 -22.32 -14.66 2.11
N ILE A 135 -22.44 -15.32 3.24
CA ILE A 135 -21.57 -15.08 4.39
C ILE A 135 -20.11 -15.29 3.98
N GLY A 136 -19.26 -14.34 4.36
CA GLY A 136 -17.84 -14.28 3.99
C GLY A 136 -17.55 -13.46 2.72
N ASP A 137 -18.57 -13.03 1.97
CA ASP A 137 -18.37 -12.08 0.88
C ASP A 137 -17.97 -10.71 1.44
N MET A 138 -17.11 -10.00 0.72
CA MET A 138 -16.50 -8.76 1.18
C MET A 138 -17.05 -7.55 0.45
N PHE A 139 -16.92 -6.39 1.06
CA PHE A 139 -17.28 -5.14 0.42
C PHE A 139 -16.30 -4.01 0.74
N VAL A 140 -16.23 -3.06 -0.18
CA VAL A 140 -15.45 -1.82 -0.04
C VAL A 140 -16.36 -0.61 -0.15
N LEU A 141 -15.90 0.53 0.35
CA LEU A 141 -16.56 1.81 0.11
C LEU A 141 -16.54 2.14 -1.39
N ASP A 142 -17.67 2.62 -1.92
CA ASP A 142 -17.79 3.09 -3.31
C ASP A 142 -17.70 4.62 -3.35
N ILE A 143 -16.46 5.12 -3.19
CA ILE A 143 -16.16 6.55 -3.18
C ILE A 143 -15.32 6.89 -4.41
N PRO A 144 -15.76 7.85 -5.25
CA PRO A 144 -14.99 8.24 -6.42
C PRO A 144 -13.70 8.96 -6.05
N THR A 145 -12.68 8.78 -6.88
CA THR A 145 -11.44 9.55 -6.79
C THR A 145 -11.61 10.89 -7.49
N LEU A 146 -11.37 11.98 -6.78
CA LEU A 146 -11.50 13.34 -7.28
C LEU A 146 -10.14 14.01 -7.43
N CYS A 147 -9.99 14.77 -8.52
CA CYS A 147 -8.87 15.68 -8.69
C CYS A 147 -9.28 17.05 -8.14
N LEU A 148 -8.52 17.55 -7.21
CA LEU A 148 -8.70 18.88 -6.61
C LEU A 148 -7.73 19.89 -7.24
N PRO A 149 -7.92 21.20 -7.01
CA PRO A 149 -6.92 22.22 -7.40
C PRO A 149 -5.52 21.92 -6.84
N ASN A 150 -4.49 22.53 -7.44
CA ASN A 150 -3.08 22.38 -7.05
C ASN A 150 -2.53 20.96 -7.14
N GLU A 151 -3.00 20.18 -8.14
CA GLU A 151 -2.56 18.80 -8.37
C GLU A 151 -2.73 17.88 -7.14
N GLU A 152 -3.75 18.15 -6.35
CA GLU A 152 -4.13 17.33 -5.22
C GLU A 152 -5.16 16.30 -5.63
N ILE A 153 -5.03 15.09 -5.12
CA ILE A 153 -5.99 14.00 -5.31
C ILE A 153 -6.69 13.69 -3.99
N LEU A 154 -8.01 13.51 -4.04
CA LEU A 154 -8.84 13.08 -2.92
C LEU A 154 -9.41 11.71 -3.24
N SER A 155 -9.17 10.71 -2.39
CA SER A 155 -9.69 9.37 -2.58
C SER A 155 -9.78 8.58 -1.28
N LYS A 156 -10.57 7.50 -1.31
CA LYS A 156 -10.41 6.40 -0.36
C LYS A 156 -9.03 5.75 -0.57
N ASN A 157 -8.58 4.98 0.38
CA ASN A 157 -7.39 4.10 0.30
C ASN A 157 -6.09 4.70 -0.27
N LEU A 158 -5.92 6.02 -0.27
CA LEU A 158 -4.62 6.64 -0.62
C LEU A 158 -3.48 6.13 0.27
N SER A 159 -3.78 5.78 1.53
CA SER A 159 -2.82 5.13 2.44
C SER A 159 -2.22 3.84 1.89
N ASN A 160 -2.90 3.18 0.95
CA ASN A 160 -2.52 1.90 0.39
C ASN A 160 -2.06 2.01 -1.07
N ARG A 161 -2.60 2.95 -1.83
CA ARG A 161 -2.39 3.06 -3.28
C ARG A 161 -1.30 4.07 -3.68
N ALA A 162 -1.08 5.11 -2.87
CA ALA A 162 -0.10 6.14 -3.19
C ALA A 162 1.34 5.59 -3.20
N GLY A 163 1.66 4.66 -2.30
CA GLY A 163 2.96 4.00 -2.28
C GLY A 163 3.19 3.10 -3.48
N LEU A 164 2.16 2.41 -3.98
CA LEU A 164 2.24 1.62 -5.21
C LEU A 164 2.51 2.52 -6.41
N GLU A 165 1.81 3.66 -6.50
CA GLU A 165 2.05 4.65 -7.55
C GLU A 165 3.48 5.20 -7.50
N ALA A 166 4.01 5.48 -6.30
CA ALA A 166 5.39 5.92 -6.14
C ALA A 166 6.39 4.86 -6.63
N GLY A 167 6.18 3.59 -6.30
CA GLY A 167 6.98 2.48 -6.81
C GLY A 167 6.95 2.36 -8.33
N LEU A 168 5.76 2.46 -8.94
CA LEU A 168 5.62 2.44 -10.40
C LEU A 168 6.26 3.69 -11.05
N THR A 169 6.20 4.86 -10.38
CA THR A 169 6.89 6.08 -10.83
C THR A 169 8.41 5.93 -10.80
N VAL A 170 8.95 5.20 -9.81
CA VAL A 170 10.38 4.86 -9.79
C VAL A 170 10.74 4.01 -11.00
N LEU A 171 9.93 2.98 -11.34
CA LEU A 171 10.17 2.16 -12.55
C LEU A 171 10.14 3.00 -13.82
N ASP A 172 9.12 3.85 -13.99
CA ASP A 172 9.01 4.73 -15.17
C ASP A 172 10.26 5.59 -15.35
N LYS A 173 10.72 6.25 -14.29
CA LYS A 173 11.92 7.10 -14.32
C LYS A 173 13.21 6.32 -14.59
N LEU A 174 13.34 5.10 -14.07
CA LEU A 174 14.49 4.21 -14.37
C LEU A 174 14.51 3.78 -15.85
N GLU A 175 13.34 3.57 -16.45
CA GLU A 175 13.22 3.22 -17.87
C GLU A 175 13.47 4.44 -18.77
N GLU A 176 12.85 5.58 -18.50
CA GLU A 176 13.03 6.83 -19.26
C GLU A 176 14.51 7.26 -19.32
N ASN A 177 15.21 7.16 -18.19
CA ASN A 177 16.62 7.50 -18.09
C ASN A 177 17.56 6.39 -18.58
N LYS A 178 17.03 5.23 -18.97
CA LYS A 178 17.82 4.02 -19.30
C LYS A 178 18.83 3.67 -18.21
N GLU A 179 18.42 3.86 -16.95
CA GLU A 179 19.29 3.71 -15.80
C GLU A 179 19.61 2.24 -15.56
N MET A 180 20.88 1.91 -15.57
CA MET A 180 21.38 0.57 -15.22
C MET A 180 22.05 0.66 -13.85
N LEU A 181 21.48 -0.04 -12.87
CA LEU A 181 21.98 -0.09 -11.51
C LEU A 181 22.91 -1.30 -11.32
N PRO A 182 23.87 -1.25 -10.39
CA PRO A 182 24.79 -2.37 -10.13
C PRO A 182 24.15 -3.54 -9.34
N PHE A 183 22.87 -3.47 -9.01
CA PHE A 183 22.12 -4.45 -8.23
C PHE A 183 20.72 -4.66 -8.78
N ASP A 184 20.07 -5.74 -8.38
CA ASP A 184 18.68 -6.02 -8.73
C ASP A 184 17.73 -5.12 -7.93
N VAL A 185 16.69 -4.59 -8.60
CA VAL A 185 15.62 -3.81 -7.95
C VAL A 185 14.32 -4.58 -8.04
N VAL A 186 13.67 -4.80 -6.90
CA VAL A 186 12.39 -5.52 -6.78
C VAL A 186 11.35 -4.53 -6.27
N ILE A 187 10.38 -4.20 -7.10
CA ILE A 187 9.35 -3.20 -6.77
C ILE A 187 7.98 -3.86 -6.79
N GLY A 188 7.18 -3.67 -5.72
CA GLY A 188 5.86 -4.26 -5.71
C GLY A 188 5.00 -4.02 -4.49
N GLY A 189 4.00 -4.85 -4.39
CA GLY A 189 2.97 -4.74 -3.39
C GLY A 189 2.84 -5.95 -2.48
N ILE A 190 2.66 -5.67 -1.20
CA ILE A 190 2.49 -6.65 -0.11
C ILE A 190 1.01 -6.79 0.21
N SER A 191 0.51 -8.02 0.24
CA SER A 191 -0.85 -8.37 0.62
C SER A 191 -1.03 -8.47 2.15
N HIS A 192 -2.29 -8.51 2.63
CA HIS A 192 -2.63 -8.71 4.04
C HIS A 192 -1.93 -7.77 5.03
N SER A 193 -1.66 -6.53 4.61
CA SER A 193 -1.00 -5.53 5.46
C SER A 193 -1.97 -4.95 6.49
N VAL A 194 -3.22 -4.60 6.12
CA VAL A 194 -4.18 -3.98 7.05
C VAL A 194 -4.71 -4.95 8.12
N THR A 195 -4.50 -6.25 7.96
CA THR A 195 -4.87 -7.29 8.93
C THR A 195 -3.69 -7.75 9.79
N GLY A 196 -2.70 -6.88 10.01
CA GLY A 196 -1.56 -7.12 10.89
C GLY A 196 -0.27 -7.47 10.13
N GLN A 197 -0.04 -6.86 8.98
CA GLN A 197 1.19 -6.95 8.17
C GLN A 197 1.63 -8.38 7.84
N ARG A 198 0.67 -9.29 7.65
CA ARG A 198 0.92 -10.74 7.54
C ARG A 198 1.71 -11.10 6.28
N GLY A 199 1.48 -10.41 5.18
CA GLY A 199 2.21 -10.62 3.92
C GLY A 199 3.68 -10.17 3.96
N ALA A 200 4.06 -9.30 4.90
CA ALA A 200 5.41 -8.76 4.97
C ALA A 200 6.49 -9.84 5.12
N ILE A 201 6.25 -10.85 5.94
CA ILE A 201 7.19 -11.97 6.18
C ILE A 201 7.30 -12.85 4.94
N THR A 202 6.17 -13.23 4.33
CA THR A 202 6.15 -14.10 3.15
C THR A 202 6.73 -13.41 1.93
N ALA A 203 6.43 -12.13 1.74
CA ALA A 203 7.01 -11.31 0.69
C ALA A 203 8.53 -11.19 0.84
N THR A 204 9.03 -10.88 2.05
CA THR A 204 10.47 -10.79 2.33
C THR A 204 11.16 -12.12 2.07
N THR A 205 10.52 -13.23 2.45
CA THR A 205 11.06 -14.58 2.21
C THR A 205 11.12 -14.91 0.71
N ALA A 206 10.14 -14.47 -0.07
CA ALA A 206 10.11 -14.69 -1.51
C ALA A 206 11.14 -13.83 -2.26
N VAL A 207 11.32 -12.58 -1.84
CA VAL A 207 12.23 -11.60 -2.47
C VAL A 207 13.67 -11.81 -2.01
N LYS A 208 13.90 -12.04 -0.71
CA LYS A 208 15.22 -12.13 -0.05
C LYS A 208 16.06 -10.86 -0.33
N PRO A 209 15.62 -9.70 0.13
CA PRO A 209 16.32 -8.44 -0.11
C PRO A 209 17.48 -8.24 0.86
N ASP A 210 18.53 -7.54 0.39
CA ASP A 210 19.63 -7.04 1.23
C ASP A 210 19.27 -5.73 1.90
N ILE A 211 18.42 -4.91 1.26
CA ILE A 211 17.84 -3.68 1.80
C ILE A 211 16.36 -3.62 1.44
N ALA A 212 15.54 -3.10 2.34
CA ALA A 212 14.13 -2.81 2.08
C ALA A 212 13.78 -1.34 2.28
N ILE A 213 13.09 -0.78 1.31
CA ILE A 213 12.47 0.54 1.32
C ILE A 213 10.97 0.33 1.31
N VAL A 214 10.30 0.65 2.39
CA VAL A 214 8.83 0.61 2.47
C VAL A 214 8.30 1.99 2.17
N ILE A 215 7.37 2.11 1.25
CA ILE A 215 6.64 3.36 0.99
C ILE A 215 5.29 3.25 1.66
N ASP A 216 5.12 4.01 2.72
CA ASP A 216 3.87 4.16 3.45
C ASP A 216 3.21 5.52 3.13
N ALA A 217 1.92 5.64 3.30
CA ALA A 217 1.25 6.93 3.24
C ALA A 217 0.42 7.14 4.51
N ALA A 218 0.80 8.14 5.28
CA ALA A 218 0.30 8.35 6.62
C ALA A 218 -0.05 9.81 6.89
N TYR A 219 -0.91 10.03 7.89
CA TYR A 219 -1.26 11.38 8.31
C TYR A 219 -0.03 12.17 8.78
N VAL A 220 0.15 13.34 8.18
CA VAL A 220 1.12 14.34 8.60
C VAL A 220 0.39 15.63 8.94
N LYS A 221 0.61 16.14 10.15
CA LYS A 221 0.03 17.41 10.56
C LYS A 221 0.69 18.57 9.81
N ASN A 222 -0.11 19.30 9.02
CA ASN A 222 0.36 20.43 8.22
C ASN A 222 1.57 20.07 7.31
N PRO A 223 1.38 19.18 6.31
CA PRO A 223 2.45 18.78 5.43
C PRO A 223 3.05 19.99 4.68
N LYS A 224 4.36 20.07 4.66
CA LYS A 224 5.11 21.17 4.05
C LYS A 224 5.51 20.82 2.61
N ASP A 225 5.55 21.82 1.75
CA ASP A 225 6.03 21.64 0.38
C ASP A 225 7.52 21.27 0.35
N ASN A 226 7.92 20.51 -0.66
CA ASN A 226 9.28 20.04 -0.88
C ASN A 226 9.88 19.26 0.33
N THR A 227 9.04 18.64 1.13
CA THR A 227 9.47 17.86 2.29
C THR A 227 9.36 16.38 2.00
N VAL A 228 10.37 15.60 2.37
CA VAL A 228 10.38 14.14 2.32
C VAL A 228 10.37 13.62 3.75
N TYR A 229 9.33 12.87 4.09
CA TYR A 229 9.15 12.35 5.43
C TYR A 229 9.76 10.95 5.56
N ILE A 230 10.61 10.78 6.55
CA ILE A 230 11.33 9.53 6.82
C ILE A 230 10.93 9.04 8.21
N ARG A 231 10.41 7.82 8.28
CA ARG A 231 9.94 7.22 9.53
C ARG A 231 11.10 7.07 10.52
N SER A 232 10.95 7.65 11.70
CA SER A 232 11.91 7.53 12.80
C SER A 232 11.49 6.47 13.81
N PHE A 233 10.19 6.16 13.86
CA PHE A 233 9.61 5.12 14.72
C PHE A 233 8.23 4.72 14.20
N ASP A 234 7.96 3.44 14.16
CA ASP A 234 6.62 2.87 14.08
C ASP A 234 6.47 1.80 15.15
N LYS A 235 5.41 1.85 15.93
CA LYS A 235 5.04 0.92 17.01
C LYS A 235 6.09 -0.13 17.43
N SER A 236 6.76 -0.81 16.50
CA SER A 236 7.67 -1.95 16.74
C SER A 236 8.96 -1.92 15.90
N MET A 237 9.21 -0.85 15.14
CA MET A 237 10.43 -0.71 14.36
C MET A 237 11.16 0.60 14.65
N LEU A 238 12.45 0.48 14.92
CA LEU A 238 13.42 1.55 14.76
C LEU A 238 14.19 1.28 13.45
N PRO A 239 14.21 2.23 12.51
CA PRO A 239 14.91 2.01 11.24
C PRO A 239 16.42 1.88 11.46
N ASN A 240 17.08 1.20 10.53
CA ASN A 240 18.53 1.21 10.47
C ASN A 240 19.02 2.66 10.40
N GLN A 241 19.81 3.11 11.38
CA GLN A 241 20.17 4.52 11.52
C GLN A 241 21.09 5.01 10.39
N MET A 242 22.01 4.16 9.91
CA MET A 242 22.90 4.51 8.79
C MET A 242 22.11 4.65 7.50
N LEU A 243 21.22 3.70 7.22
CA LEU A 243 20.34 3.76 6.05
C LEU A 243 19.40 4.99 6.11
N LYS A 244 18.83 5.28 7.28
CA LYS A 244 18.00 6.46 7.49
C LYS A 244 18.81 7.74 7.24
N GLN A 245 20.02 7.85 7.77
CA GLN A 245 20.90 9.01 7.60
C GLN A 245 21.24 9.23 6.11
N GLU A 246 21.50 8.15 5.37
CA GLU A 246 21.74 8.24 3.92
C GLU A 246 20.55 8.87 3.18
N PHE A 247 19.31 8.52 3.55
CA PHE A 247 18.11 9.13 2.97
C PHE A 247 17.98 10.63 3.32
N TYR A 248 18.40 11.04 4.53
CA TYR A 248 18.45 12.46 4.90
C TYR A 248 19.42 13.23 4.00
N GLU A 249 20.63 12.71 3.81
CA GLU A 249 21.69 13.33 3.00
C GLU A 249 21.29 13.42 1.52
N VAL A 250 20.72 12.31 0.99
CA VAL A 250 20.25 12.27 -0.40
C VAL A 250 19.10 13.26 -0.64
N ALA A 251 18.14 13.36 0.28
CA ALA A 251 17.04 14.31 0.17
C ALA A 251 17.57 15.76 0.17
N GLN A 252 18.50 16.11 1.07
CA GLN A 252 19.13 17.43 1.12
C GLN A 252 19.91 17.74 -0.17
N LYS A 253 20.69 16.79 -0.67
CA LYS A 253 21.44 16.93 -1.93
C LYS A 253 20.52 17.22 -3.12
N LYS A 254 19.33 16.65 -3.13
CA LYS A 254 18.28 16.90 -4.15
C LYS A 254 17.51 18.21 -3.94
N GLY A 255 17.79 18.95 -2.87
CA GLY A 255 17.09 20.20 -2.54
C GLY A 255 15.76 20.01 -1.82
N TYR A 256 15.48 18.81 -1.31
CA TYR A 256 14.32 18.55 -0.46
C TYR A 256 14.67 18.73 1.02
N ILE A 257 13.65 18.97 1.83
CA ILE A 257 13.77 19.06 3.28
C ILE A 257 13.46 17.69 3.87
N PRO A 258 14.42 16.94 4.43
CA PRO A 258 14.11 15.70 5.13
C PRO A 258 13.53 16.00 6.51
N GLU A 259 12.41 15.36 6.85
CA GLU A 259 11.76 15.50 8.15
C GLU A 259 11.44 14.13 8.75
N GLY A 260 11.73 13.97 10.05
CA GLY A 260 11.42 12.75 10.77
C GLY A 260 9.92 12.60 11.04
N HIS A 261 9.38 11.40 10.83
CA HIS A 261 7.99 11.07 11.13
C HIS A 261 7.91 9.97 12.20
N VAL A 262 6.98 10.13 13.15
CA VAL A 262 6.73 9.15 14.23
C VAL A 262 5.25 8.77 14.19
N GLN A 263 4.98 7.48 14.27
CA GLN A 263 3.62 6.93 14.34
C GLN A 263 3.58 5.73 15.29
N LEU A 264 2.43 5.51 15.92
CA LEU A 264 2.23 4.37 16.83
C LEU A 264 1.52 3.17 16.16
N GLU A 265 1.33 3.24 14.86
CA GLU A 265 0.79 2.16 14.05
C GLU A 265 1.93 1.47 13.31
N ALA A 266 1.89 0.14 13.27
CA ALA A 266 2.91 -0.66 12.59
C ALA A 266 2.77 -0.56 11.06
N THR A 267 3.91 -0.60 10.37
CA THR A 267 3.98 -0.75 8.91
C THR A 267 4.52 -2.13 8.53
N ASP A 268 4.52 -2.47 7.25
CA ASP A 268 5.19 -3.69 6.77
C ASP A 268 6.68 -3.72 7.17
N GLY A 269 7.32 -2.55 7.30
CA GLY A 269 8.68 -2.42 7.80
C GLY A 269 8.89 -3.05 9.18
N SER A 270 7.87 -3.03 10.04
CA SER A 270 7.89 -3.65 11.37
C SER A 270 8.13 -5.17 11.34
N PHE A 271 7.82 -5.82 10.22
CA PHE A 271 8.02 -7.26 10.03
C PHE A 271 9.17 -7.56 9.09
N ILE A 272 9.38 -6.74 8.07
CA ILE A 272 10.48 -6.91 7.11
C ILE A 272 11.83 -6.84 7.83
N HIS A 273 12.05 -5.82 8.70
CA HIS A 273 13.35 -5.60 9.35
C HIS A 273 13.83 -6.78 10.20
N LYS A 274 12.93 -7.59 10.72
CA LYS A 274 13.22 -8.77 11.55
C LYS A 274 13.06 -10.10 10.80
N SER A 275 12.79 -10.06 9.49
CA SER A 275 12.68 -11.26 8.65
C SER A 275 14.04 -11.69 8.15
N LEU A 276 14.16 -12.99 7.81
CA LEU A 276 15.44 -13.63 7.46
C LEU A 276 16.45 -13.50 8.60
N GLU A 277 17.67 -13.09 8.31
CA GLU A 277 18.74 -12.81 9.30
C GLU A 277 18.68 -11.36 9.82
N GLY A 278 17.61 -10.64 9.52
CA GLY A 278 17.44 -9.20 9.66
C GLY A 278 17.67 -8.49 8.33
N THR A 279 16.74 -7.63 7.95
CA THR A 279 16.82 -6.85 6.71
C THR A 279 16.90 -5.37 7.05
N PRO A 280 18.02 -4.67 6.73
CA PRO A 280 18.11 -3.21 6.88
C PRO A 280 16.93 -2.55 6.19
N THR A 281 16.09 -1.85 6.96
CA THR A 281 14.80 -1.33 6.47
C THR A 281 14.65 0.14 6.83
N VAL A 282 14.12 0.91 5.89
CA VAL A 282 13.64 2.28 6.06
C VAL A 282 12.20 2.39 5.57
N VAL A 283 11.42 3.25 6.21
CA VAL A 283 10.07 3.59 5.77
C VAL A 283 10.02 5.04 5.35
N LEU A 284 9.65 5.30 4.12
CA LEU A 284 9.42 6.63 3.56
C LEU A 284 7.93 6.92 3.57
N VAL A 285 7.54 8.16 3.88
CA VAL A 285 6.13 8.49 4.14
C VAL A 285 5.62 9.54 3.16
N LEU A 286 4.56 9.20 2.44
CA LEU A 286 3.74 10.13 1.67
C LEU A 286 2.74 10.82 2.62
N PRO A 287 2.69 12.16 2.66
CA PRO A 287 1.92 12.88 3.66
C PRO A 287 0.43 12.97 3.30
N LEU A 288 -0.43 12.32 4.08
CA LEU A 288 -1.87 12.44 3.98
C LEU A 288 -2.39 13.55 4.90
N LYS A 289 -3.40 14.31 4.46
CA LYS A 289 -3.89 15.49 5.19
C LYS A 289 -4.92 15.18 6.28
N HIS A 290 -5.71 14.12 6.14
CA HIS A 290 -6.84 13.87 7.04
C HIS A 290 -6.56 12.66 7.93
N LYS A 291 -6.66 12.86 9.25
CA LYS A 291 -6.49 11.77 10.22
C LYS A 291 -7.78 10.97 10.35
N GLN A 292 -7.67 9.64 10.34
CA GLN A 292 -8.79 8.70 10.56
C GLN A 292 -10.03 8.98 9.68
N ALA A 293 -9.83 9.45 8.45
CA ALA A 293 -10.90 9.71 7.51
C ALA A 293 -11.01 8.58 6.47
N LEU A 294 -12.25 8.35 6.01
CA LEU A 294 -12.51 7.38 4.91
C LEU A 294 -11.90 7.84 3.59
N VAL A 295 -11.72 9.13 3.44
CA VAL A 295 -11.05 9.76 2.29
C VAL A 295 -9.89 10.60 2.78
N ASN A 296 -8.82 10.57 2.02
CA ASN A 296 -7.62 11.35 2.27
C ASN A 296 -7.26 12.17 1.05
N SER A 297 -6.42 13.17 1.23
CA SER A 297 -5.86 13.90 0.10
C SER A 297 -4.34 13.94 0.16
N LEU A 298 -3.73 13.96 -1.04
CA LEU A 298 -2.30 13.94 -1.28
C LEU A 298 -1.98 14.78 -2.51
N LYS A 299 -0.88 15.51 -2.49
CA LYS A 299 -0.36 16.19 -3.68
C LYS A 299 0.43 15.19 -4.54
N ILE A 300 0.17 15.17 -5.85
CA ILE A 300 0.91 14.33 -6.80
C ILE A 300 2.42 14.65 -6.77
N LYS A 301 2.76 15.91 -6.54
CA LYS A 301 4.15 16.35 -6.37
C LYS A 301 4.90 15.57 -5.28
N ASP A 302 4.25 15.19 -4.19
CA ASP A 302 4.90 14.46 -3.09
C ASP A 302 5.31 13.06 -3.52
N ILE A 303 4.53 12.41 -4.39
CA ILE A 303 4.90 11.12 -5.02
C ILE A 303 6.16 11.29 -5.87
N ASN A 304 6.21 12.33 -6.70
CA ASN A 304 7.36 12.60 -7.56
C ASN A 304 8.62 12.89 -6.76
N ASN A 305 8.52 13.73 -5.72
CA ASN A 305 9.63 14.09 -4.84
C ASN A 305 10.21 12.85 -4.14
N LEU A 306 9.32 11.98 -3.60
CA LEU A 306 9.75 10.74 -2.95
C LEU A 306 10.44 9.80 -3.93
N SER A 307 9.88 9.65 -5.13
CA SER A 307 10.46 8.81 -6.19
C SER A 307 11.84 9.32 -6.63
N ASP A 308 12.04 10.63 -6.72
CA ASP A 308 13.34 11.25 -7.04
C ASP A 308 14.40 10.93 -5.98
N VAL A 309 14.02 10.99 -4.70
CA VAL A 309 14.92 10.65 -3.58
C VAL A 309 15.28 9.16 -3.60
N ILE A 310 14.33 8.27 -3.87
CA ILE A 310 14.61 6.83 -3.99
C ILE A 310 15.59 6.55 -5.12
N ILE A 311 15.40 7.17 -6.28
CA ILE A 311 16.30 6.99 -7.43
C ILE A 311 17.70 7.53 -7.12
N GLU A 312 17.80 8.72 -6.55
CA GLU A 312 19.10 9.30 -6.18
C GLU A 312 19.82 8.46 -5.12
N PHE A 313 19.07 7.90 -4.14
CA PHE A 313 19.61 6.93 -3.18
C PHE A 313 20.21 5.72 -3.91
N MET A 314 19.46 5.10 -4.83
CA MET A 314 19.93 3.95 -5.58
C MET A 314 21.17 4.25 -6.43
N LYS A 315 21.26 5.45 -7.02
CA LYS A 315 22.44 5.87 -7.79
C LYS A 315 23.70 6.04 -6.94
N ASN A 316 23.54 6.39 -5.68
CA ASN A 316 24.66 6.60 -4.73
C ASN A 316 24.96 5.33 -3.89
N LEU A 317 24.20 4.23 -4.09
CA LEU A 317 24.34 3.01 -3.33
C LEU A 317 25.46 2.15 -3.93
N THR A 318 26.40 1.71 -3.08
CA THR A 318 27.53 0.83 -3.43
C THR A 318 27.44 -0.47 -2.64
N ALA A 319 28.12 -1.53 -3.11
CA ALA A 319 28.25 -2.79 -2.38
C ALA A 319 28.75 -2.58 -0.94
N GLU A 320 29.77 -1.74 -0.73
CA GLU A 320 30.31 -1.40 0.58
C GLU A 320 29.23 -0.80 1.50
N LYS A 321 28.40 0.12 0.98
CA LYS A 321 27.29 0.70 1.76
C LYS A 321 26.25 -0.36 2.13
N ILE A 322 25.91 -1.26 1.21
CA ILE A 322 24.94 -2.34 1.45
C ILE A 322 25.43 -3.22 2.60
N GLU A 323 26.69 -3.66 2.55
CA GLU A 323 27.29 -4.50 3.59
C GLU A 323 27.35 -3.76 4.94
N LYS A 324 27.72 -2.49 4.92
CA LYS A 324 27.76 -1.65 6.13
C LYS A 324 26.38 -1.50 6.78
N PHE A 325 25.31 -1.33 6.00
CA PHE A 325 23.95 -1.30 6.54
C PHE A 325 23.55 -2.63 7.16
N GLY A 326 24.04 -3.75 6.62
CA GLY A 326 23.83 -5.10 7.13
C GLY A 326 24.74 -5.51 8.29
N PHE A 327 25.58 -4.60 8.81
CA PHE A 327 26.62 -4.93 9.81
C PHE A 327 27.57 -6.05 9.38
N LYS A 328 27.75 -6.22 8.08
CA LYS A 328 28.71 -7.14 7.48
C LYS A 328 29.96 -6.32 7.12
N GLY A 329 30.89 -6.18 8.04
CA GLY A 329 32.10 -5.40 7.83
C GLY A 329 33.06 -5.49 8.97
#